data_baedfd473205a395251398929a70771d
#
_entry.id   baedfd473205a395251398929a70771d
#
_cell.length_a   1.000
_cell.length_b   1.000
_cell.length_c   1.000
_cell.angle_alpha   90.00
_cell.angle_beta   90.00
_cell.angle_gamma   90.00
#
_symmetry.space_group_name_H-M   'P 1'
#
loop_
_entity.id
_entity.type
_entity.pdbx_description
1 polymer ?
#
loop_
_entity_poly.entity_id
_entity_poly.type
_entity_poly.pdbx_seq_one_letter_code
_entity_poly.pdbx_strand_id
1 'polypeptide(L)'
;MAVKYKAPIKDIVFGLDVIDSYNVLNRVDRFKDFNKEVSLPVIEECAKFAEEVLAPINSIGDTHGATIEDGIVLMPPGFKEAYEKFKYAGWASMSLPNEIGGGGMPNVLSGATLEILCSANMAFVLGPGLSIGAISALNFHASQQQKDKYLPKLVSGDWSGTMNLSEPQSGSDLNNLTTKAVLQEDGTYKITGTKIWIGSGEHDLTDNIIHLVLARIEGAPEGTKGISMFIVPKYLVNDDDSLGNQNNVKCLSIEEKMGIHGSPTCVMEYTNSTGYLIGEENRGLNYMFTTINEARIRAGGHGLSCATGALQGAVQYSLDRVQGRPVGMSKEDAKNSTIIDHADVRRMLMTIKAYTDAMRYMLYDNQMMLDLSYYADDDLKDFGTERCGLLTPITKSWISDLSVELTSIAIQVYGGMGYVEETGIAQYFRDARIAPIYAGTNGIQALDLVFRKIPFDNGKVVDKLFVDFKTTAEKLSEIKDLEYLGDLLNIHTDLSLIHI
;
A
#
# COMPACT_ATOMS: atom_id res chain seq x y z
N MET A 1 14.57 -21.97 11.98
CA MET A 1 13.53 -21.30 12.81
C MET A 1 12.84 -20.29 11.94
N ALA A 2 11.51 -20.28 11.91
CA ALA A 2 10.75 -19.28 11.17
C ALA A 2 11.06 -17.87 11.72
N VAL A 3 10.97 -16.84 10.88
CA VAL A 3 11.16 -15.44 11.28
C VAL A 3 10.14 -15.10 12.38
N LYS A 4 10.62 -14.67 13.54
CA LYS A 4 9.76 -14.17 14.61
C LYS A 4 9.64 -12.66 14.46
N TYR A 5 8.49 -12.22 13.97
CA TYR A 5 8.23 -10.80 13.78
C TYR A 5 8.11 -10.06 15.12
N LYS A 6 8.70 -8.88 15.19
CA LYS A 6 8.52 -7.91 16.25
C LYS A 6 8.50 -6.49 15.68
N ALA A 7 7.45 -5.73 15.97
CA ALA A 7 7.28 -4.40 15.40
C ALA A 7 8.41 -3.44 15.82
N PRO A 8 9.01 -2.69 14.88
CA PRO A 8 10.13 -1.78 15.16
C PRO A 8 9.61 -0.42 15.67
N ILE A 9 8.89 -0.42 16.81
CA ILE A 9 8.20 0.77 17.36
C ILE A 9 9.15 1.96 17.49
N LYS A 10 10.39 1.74 17.94
CA LYS A 10 11.37 2.85 18.12
C LYS A 10 11.73 3.51 16.79
N ASP A 11 11.96 2.72 15.74
CA ASP A 11 12.31 3.23 14.41
C ASP A 11 11.11 3.99 13.79
N ILE A 12 9.90 3.48 14.00
CA ILE A 12 8.66 4.09 13.52
C ILE A 12 8.41 5.45 14.20
N VAL A 13 8.48 5.50 15.53
CA VAL A 13 8.32 6.75 16.30
C VAL A 13 9.41 7.75 15.93
N PHE A 14 10.66 7.29 15.80
CA PHE A 14 11.76 8.15 15.34
C PHE A 14 11.50 8.68 13.92
N GLY A 15 10.95 7.87 13.02
CA GLY A 15 10.56 8.31 11.67
C GLY A 15 9.52 9.44 11.69
N LEU A 16 8.50 9.35 12.55
CA LEU A 16 7.51 10.41 12.75
C LEU A 16 8.13 11.70 13.30
N ASP A 17 9.10 11.57 14.21
CA ASP A 17 9.85 12.71 14.77
C ASP A 17 10.75 13.36 13.69
N VAL A 18 11.47 12.58 12.88
CA VAL A 18 12.39 13.06 11.84
C VAL A 18 11.71 13.93 10.79
N ILE A 19 10.51 13.54 10.36
CA ILE A 19 9.74 14.32 9.37
C ILE A 19 8.94 15.47 10.01
N ASP A 20 9.13 15.71 11.29
CA ASP A 20 8.42 16.77 12.05
C ASP A 20 6.88 16.67 11.98
N SER A 21 6.36 15.44 11.89
CA SER A 21 4.94 15.20 11.59
C SER A 21 4.00 15.86 12.57
N TYR A 22 4.35 15.88 13.85
CA TYR A 22 3.50 16.44 14.90
C TYR A 22 3.35 17.97 14.77
N ASN A 23 4.46 18.70 14.60
CA ASN A 23 4.41 20.16 14.47
C ASN A 23 3.76 20.58 13.15
N VAL A 24 4.01 19.86 12.06
CA VAL A 24 3.41 20.17 10.75
C VAL A 24 1.90 19.94 10.80
N LEU A 25 1.43 18.80 11.29
CA LEU A 25 0.01 18.44 11.29
C LEU A 25 -0.78 19.22 12.33
N ASN A 26 -0.19 19.65 13.46
CA ASN A 26 -0.86 20.53 14.44
C ASN A 26 -1.28 21.89 13.85
N ARG A 27 -0.78 22.26 12.68
CA ARG A 27 -1.23 23.46 11.93
C ARG A 27 -2.53 23.24 11.18
N VAL A 28 -3.02 22.00 11.13
CA VAL A 28 -4.30 21.64 10.50
C VAL A 28 -5.34 21.44 11.60
N ASP A 29 -6.43 22.17 11.57
CA ASP A 29 -7.46 22.14 12.62
C ASP A 29 -7.93 20.74 12.99
N ARG A 30 -8.08 19.87 11.97
CA ARG A 30 -8.47 18.47 12.15
C ARG A 30 -7.47 17.67 13.00
N PHE A 31 -6.20 18.00 12.95
CA PHE A 31 -5.10 17.26 13.57
C PHE A 31 -4.40 18.01 14.69
N LYS A 32 -4.98 19.13 15.18
CA LYS A 32 -4.40 19.99 16.23
C LYS A 32 -4.01 19.27 17.52
N ASP A 33 -4.66 18.14 17.82
CA ASP A 33 -4.40 17.33 19.00
C ASP A 33 -3.50 16.11 18.69
N PHE A 34 -3.03 15.96 17.43
CA PHE A 34 -2.14 14.87 17.04
C PHE A 34 -0.74 15.09 17.60
N ASN A 35 -0.31 14.19 18.46
CA ASN A 35 0.99 14.25 19.15
C ASN A 35 1.46 12.84 19.50
N LYS A 36 2.63 12.76 20.11
CA LYS A 36 3.24 11.47 20.51
C LYS A 36 2.41 10.71 21.56
N GLU A 37 1.73 11.41 22.44
CA GLU A 37 0.88 10.80 23.49
C GLU A 37 -0.35 10.13 22.87
N VAL A 38 -0.84 10.62 21.74
CA VAL A 38 -1.95 10.03 20.99
C VAL A 38 -1.44 8.90 20.08
N SER A 39 -0.34 9.10 19.35
CA SER A 39 0.13 8.16 18.34
C SER A 39 0.80 6.91 18.91
N LEU A 40 1.57 7.05 20.01
CA LEU A 40 2.33 5.92 20.58
C LEU A 40 1.44 4.77 21.06
N PRO A 41 0.35 4.98 21.81
CA PRO A 41 -0.55 3.89 22.19
C PRO A 41 -1.18 3.18 20.99
N VAL A 42 -1.51 3.91 19.91
CA VAL A 42 -2.05 3.32 18.67
C VAL A 42 -0.99 2.42 18.01
N ILE A 43 0.26 2.88 17.94
CA ILE A 43 1.38 2.12 17.38
C ILE A 43 1.65 0.86 18.23
N GLU A 44 1.63 0.96 19.54
CA GLU A 44 1.86 -0.16 20.47
C GLU A 44 0.74 -1.21 20.37
N GLU A 45 -0.52 -0.80 20.32
CA GLU A 45 -1.64 -1.73 20.17
C GLU A 45 -1.66 -2.38 18.77
N CYS A 46 -1.30 -1.63 17.72
CA CYS A 46 -1.08 -2.16 16.39
C CYS A 46 0.05 -3.21 16.38
N ALA A 47 1.15 -2.93 17.04
CA ALA A 47 2.28 -3.85 17.18
C ALA A 47 1.87 -5.16 17.85
N LYS A 48 1.13 -5.07 18.95
CA LYS A 48 0.60 -6.23 19.65
C LYS A 48 -0.34 -7.07 18.76
N PHE A 49 -1.26 -6.41 18.06
CA PHE A 49 -2.15 -7.09 17.11
C PHE A 49 -1.34 -7.79 16.00
N ALA A 50 -0.36 -7.13 15.42
CA ALA A 50 0.48 -7.70 14.38
C ALA A 50 1.30 -8.91 14.87
N GLU A 51 1.90 -8.81 16.06
CA GLU A 51 2.73 -9.87 16.64
C GLU A 51 1.90 -11.09 17.10
N GLU A 52 0.73 -10.86 17.70
CA GLU A 52 -0.08 -11.92 18.33
C GLU A 52 -1.12 -12.54 17.39
N VAL A 53 -1.60 -11.79 16.38
CA VAL A 53 -2.69 -12.22 15.51
C VAL A 53 -2.22 -12.47 14.09
N LEU A 54 -1.48 -11.54 13.46
CA LEU A 54 -1.14 -11.63 12.04
C LEU A 54 0.13 -12.45 11.77
N ALA A 55 1.19 -12.24 12.53
CA ALA A 55 2.45 -12.94 12.33
C ALA A 55 2.32 -14.48 12.44
N PRO A 56 1.55 -15.04 13.40
CA PRO A 56 1.36 -16.49 13.51
C PRO A 56 0.74 -17.14 12.28
N ILE A 57 -0.10 -16.41 11.53
CA ILE A 57 -0.79 -16.94 10.34
C ILE A 57 -0.10 -16.58 9.02
N ASN A 58 1.03 -15.86 9.05
CA ASN A 58 1.74 -15.43 7.84
C ASN A 58 2.24 -16.63 7.01
N SER A 59 2.97 -17.55 7.64
CA SER A 59 3.46 -18.76 6.97
C SER A 59 2.32 -19.72 6.58
N ILE A 60 1.22 -19.73 7.34
CA ILE A 60 0.02 -20.50 6.99
C ILE A 60 -0.57 -19.95 5.68
N GLY A 61 -0.71 -18.62 5.58
CA GLY A 61 -1.17 -17.95 4.37
C GLY A 61 -0.30 -18.23 3.15
N ASP A 62 1.03 -18.29 3.33
CA ASP A 62 1.97 -18.58 2.24
C ASP A 62 1.91 -20.06 1.81
N THR A 63 1.80 -20.98 2.76
CA THR A 63 1.82 -22.43 2.48
C THR A 63 0.50 -22.95 1.92
N HIS A 64 -0.64 -22.52 2.50
CA HIS A 64 -1.96 -22.97 2.04
C HIS A 64 -2.47 -22.16 0.86
N GLY A 65 -2.22 -20.84 0.88
CA GLY A 65 -2.83 -19.93 -0.07
C GLY A 65 -4.35 -19.81 0.09
N ALA A 66 -4.94 -18.94 -0.72
CA ALA A 66 -6.38 -18.94 -0.93
C ALA A 66 -6.76 -20.04 -1.93
N THR A 67 -7.93 -20.66 -1.77
CA THR A 67 -8.44 -21.71 -2.66
C THR A 67 -9.80 -21.31 -3.24
N ILE A 68 -10.21 -21.95 -4.34
CA ILE A 68 -11.53 -21.72 -4.93
C ILE A 68 -12.29 -23.02 -5.01
N GLU A 69 -13.52 -23.02 -4.50
CA GLU A 69 -14.45 -24.15 -4.52
C GLU A 69 -15.82 -23.66 -4.97
N ASP A 70 -16.35 -24.22 -6.06
CA ASP A 70 -17.66 -23.86 -6.64
C ASP A 70 -17.84 -22.34 -6.89
N GLY A 71 -16.74 -21.64 -7.25
CA GLY A 71 -16.73 -20.19 -7.51
C GLY A 71 -16.68 -19.32 -6.26
N ILE A 72 -16.58 -19.91 -5.08
CA ILE A 72 -16.35 -19.22 -3.80
C ILE A 72 -14.88 -19.35 -3.45
N VAL A 73 -14.25 -18.23 -3.10
CA VAL A 73 -12.86 -18.23 -2.64
C VAL A 73 -12.84 -18.35 -1.12
N LEU A 74 -12.11 -19.37 -0.66
CA LEU A 74 -11.88 -19.64 0.76
C LEU A 74 -10.51 -19.09 1.14
N MET A 75 -10.49 -18.29 2.21
CA MET A 75 -9.27 -17.72 2.75
C MET A 75 -8.49 -18.75 3.57
N PRO A 76 -7.15 -18.58 3.70
CA PRO A 76 -6.34 -19.51 4.49
C PRO A 76 -6.81 -19.64 5.94
N PRO A 77 -6.53 -20.78 6.60
CA PRO A 77 -6.88 -20.98 8.01
C PRO A 77 -6.39 -19.85 8.92
N GLY A 78 -7.26 -19.37 9.79
CA GLY A 78 -6.99 -18.27 10.73
C GLY A 78 -7.23 -16.86 10.18
N PHE A 79 -7.41 -16.70 8.86
CA PHE A 79 -7.62 -15.36 8.26
C PHE A 79 -9.00 -14.80 8.63
N LYS A 80 -10.02 -15.62 8.71
CA LYS A 80 -11.37 -15.18 9.05
C LYS A 80 -11.46 -14.67 10.50
N GLU A 81 -10.90 -15.41 11.43
CA GLU A 81 -10.82 -15.01 12.84
C GLU A 81 -9.95 -13.76 13.04
N ALA A 82 -8.85 -13.65 12.28
CA ALA A 82 -8.01 -12.47 12.28
C ALA A 82 -8.74 -11.25 11.70
N TYR A 83 -9.57 -11.45 10.66
CA TYR A 83 -10.36 -10.38 10.05
C TYR A 83 -11.41 -9.81 11.01
N GLU A 84 -12.12 -10.67 11.75
CA GLU A 84 -13.09 -10.22 12.76
C GLU A 84 -12.40 -9.36 13.85
N LYS A 85 -11.21 -9.76 14.31
CA LYS A 85 -10.43 -8.98 15.28
C LYS A 85 -9.93 -7.66 14.66
N PHE A 86 -9.47 -7.69 13.40
CA PHE A 86 -9.00 -6.53 12.65
C PHE A 86 -10.12 -5.50 12.49
N LYS A 87 -11.30 -5.95 12.10
CA LYS A 87 -12.52 -5.17 11.95
C LYS A 87 -12.93 -4.53 13.28
N TYR A 88 -13.02 -5.34 14.35
CA TYR A 88 -13.40 -4.88 15.69
C TYR A 88 -12.43 -3.81 16.23
N ALA A 89 -11.14 -3.93 15.96
CA ALA A 89 -10.13 -2.95 16.36
C ALA A 89 -10.11 -1.68 15.50
N GLY A 90 -10.86 -1.63 14.39
CA GLY A 90 -10.99 -0.44 13.54
C GLY A 90 -9.76 -0.13 12.68
N TRP A 91 -8.85 -1.06 12.46
CA TRP A 91 -7.62 -0.80 11.72
C TRP A 91 -7.86 -0.35 10.26
N ALA A 92 -8.91 -0.86 9.60
CA ALA A 92 -9.25 -0.46 8.24
C ALA A 92 -9.81 0.95 8.13
N SER A 93 -10.44 1.46 9.19
CA SER A 93 -11.16 2.73 9.16
C SER A 93 -10.45 3.87 9.89
N MET A 94 -9.24 3.62 10.44
CA MET A 94 -8.52 4.54 11.31
C MET A 94 -8.29 5.93 10.71
N SER A 95 -7.88 6.03 9.44
CA SER A 95 -7.64 7.30 8.75
C SER A 95 -8.84 7.83 7.96
N LEU A 96 -9.92 7.07 7.87
CA LEU A 96 -11.13 7.53 7.19
C LEU A 96 -11.78 8.69 7.94
N PRO A 97 -12.49 9.61 7.23
CA PRO A 97 -13.16 10.74 7.86
C PRO A 97 -14.18 10.32 8.92
N ASN A 98 -14.25 11.10 10.02
CA ASN A 98 -15.25 10.89 11.09
C ASN A 98 -16.68 11.00 10.56
N GLU A 99 -16.91 11.85 9.57
CA GLU A 99 -18.20 12.12 8.94
C GLU A 99 -18.83 10.90 8.29
N ILE A 100 -18.01 9.90 7.94
CA ILE A 100 -18.48 8.61 7.38
C ILE A 100 -18.28 7.45 8.38
N GLY A 101 -17.96 7.74 9.63
CA GLY A 101 -17.76 6.74 10.69
C GLY A 101 -16.33 6.23 10.83
N GLY A 102 -15.35 6.89 10.22
CA GLY A 102 -13.93 6.57 10.39
C GLY A 102 -13.32 7.14 11.68
N GLY A 103 -12.07 6.79 11.94
CA GLY A 103 -11.32 7.22 13.13
C GLY A 103 -10.73 8.62 13.05
N GLY A 104 -10.70 9.25 11.87
CA GLY A 104 -10.22 10.62 11.66
C GLY A 104 -8.73 10.83 11.91
N MET A 105 -7.95 9.78 12.08
CA MET A 105 -6.50 9.87 12.29
C MET A 105 -5.75 10.27 11.01
N PRO A 106 -4.57 10.90 11.12
CA PRO A 106 -3.77 11.26 9.95
C PRO A 106 -3.32 10.04 9.13
N ASN A 107 -3.21 10.22 7.82
CA ASN A 107 -2.70 9.18 6.91
C ASN A 107 -1.25 8.79 7.26
N VAL A 108 -0.43 9.70 7.77
CA VAL A 108 0.92 9.36 8.22
C VAL A 108 0.92 8.31 9.34
N LEU A 109 -0.04 8.37 10.28
CA LEU A 109 -0.19 7.33 11.31
C LEU A 109 -0.71 6.02 10.70
N SER A 110 -1.63 6.11 9.73
CA SER A 110 -2.08 4.94 8.97
C SER A 110 -0.93 4.26 8.22
N GLY A 111 0.01 5.03 7.70
CA GLY A 111 1.21 4.49 7.08
C GLY A 111 2.15 3.79 8.04
N ALA A 112 2.32 4.34 9.23
CA ALA A 112 3.10 3.71 10.29
C ALA A 112 2.49 2.37 10.73
N THR A 113 1.16 2.33 10.90
CA THR A 113 0.45 1.08 11.22
C THR A 113 0.41 0.11 10.05
N LEU A 114 0.33 0.60 8.79
CA LEU A 114 0.43 -0.24 7.60
C LEU A 114 1.79 -0.96 7.53
N GLU A 115 2.88 -0.27 7.83
CA GLU A 115 4.21 -0.88 7.90
C GLU A 115 4.23 -2.04 8.91
N ILE A 116 3.67 -1.84 10.10
CA ILE A 116 3.59 -2.86 11.15
C ILE A 116 2.78 -4.08 10.68
N LEU A 117 1.55 -3.84 10.21
CA LEU A 117 0.61 -4.89 9.84
C LEU A 117 1.09 -5.69 8.63
N CYS A 118 1.56 -5.01 7.57
CA CYS A 118 2.07 -5.67 6.37
C CYS A 118 3.40 -6.40 6.60
N SER A 119 4.28 -5.90 7.48
CA SER A 119 5.51 -6.63 7.84
C SER A 119 5.21 -7.94 8.55
N ALA A 120 4.11 -8.01 9.30
CA ALA A 120 3.64 -9.22 9.96
C ALA A 120 2.92 -10.18 9.00
N ASN A 121 2.07 -9.66 8.10
CA ASN A 121 1.34 -10.47 7.11
C ASN A 121 0.80 -9.61 5.96
N MET A 122 1.60 -9.41 4.93
CA MET A 122 1.21 -8.61 3.77
C MET A 122 0.00 -9.19 3.04
N ALA A 123 -0.05 -10.51 2.86
CA ALA A 123 -1.13 -11.18 2.13
C ALA A 123 -2.51 -10.94 2.76
N PHE A 124 -2.59 -10.90 4.10
CA PHE A 124 -3.81 -10.57 4.82
C PHE A 124 -4.23 -9.11 4.62
N VAL A 125 -3.29 -8.16 4.77
CA VAL A 125 -3.60 -6.73 4.81
C VAL A 125 -4.00 -6.16 3.45
N LEU A 126 -3.57 -6.79 2.35
CA LEU A 126 -3.91 -6.34 1.00
C LEU A 126 -5.42 -6.24 0.76
N GLY A 127 -6.22 -7.23 1.20
CA GLY A 127 -7.67 -7.23 1.03
C GLY A 127 -8.35 -6.02 1.69
N PRO A 128 -8.24 -5.82 3.00
CA PRO A 128 -8.76 -4.63 3.69
C PRO A 128 -8.26 -3.31 3.09
N GLY A 129 -6.99 -3.25 2.64
CA GLY A 129 -6.40 -2.08 2.00
C GLY A 129 -7.11 -1.66 0.70
N LEU A 130 -7.66 -2.61 -0.08
CA LEU A 130 -8.44 -2.32 -1.29
C LEU A 130 -9.79 -1.68 -0.95
N SER A 131 -10.42 -2.10 0.16
CA SER A 131 -11.68 -1.51 0.62
C SER A 131 -11.54 -0.02 0.92
N ILE A 132 -10.40 0.43 1.46
CA ILE A 132 -10.12 1.86 1.69
C ILE A 132 -10.19 2.64 0.37
N GLY A 133 -9.62 2.10 -0.73
CA GLY A 133 -9.71 2.75 -2.05
C GLY A 133 -11.15 2.86 -2.56
N ALA A 134 -11.96 1.81 -2.38
CA ALA A 134 -13.37 1.85 -2.76
C ALA A 134 -14.17 2.85 -1.91
N ILE A 135 -13.92 2.90 -0.59
CA ILE A 135 -14.54 3.88 0.31
C ILE A 135 -14.20 5.30 -0.11
N SER A 136 -12.92 5.61 -0.38
CA SER A 136 -12.48 6.92 -0.85
C SER A 136 -13.19 7.31 -2.15
N ALA A 137 -13.24 6.42 -3.14
CA ALA A 137 -13.94 6.68 -4.41
C ALA A 137 -15.42 7.02 -4.21
N LEU A 138 -16.12 6.23 -3.40
CA LEU A 138 -17.53 6.46 -3.10
C LEU A 138 -17.72 7.77 -2.31
N ASN A 139 -16.89 8.04 -1.34
CA ASN A 139 -16.98 9.26 -0.53
C ASN A 139 -16.81 10.53 -1.36
N PHE A 140 -15.90 10.53 -2.34
CA PHE A 140 -15.66 11.71 -3.18
C PHE A 140 -16.68 11.87 -4.30
N HIS A 141 -17.16 10.77 -4.92
CA HIS A 141 -17.82 10.82 -6.21
C HIS A 141 -19.25 10.25 -6.26
N ALA A 142 -19.66 9.45 -5.28
CA ALA A 142 -20.98 8.86 -5.26
C ALA A 142 -22.06 9.88 -4.84
N SER A 143 -23.30 9.64 -5.26
CA SER A 143 -24.45 10.40 -4.79
C SER A 143 -24.68 10.17 -3.27
N GLN A 144 -25.40 11.09 -2.61
CA GLN A 144 -25.70 10.94 -1.19
C GLN A 144 -26.42 9.61 -0.89
N GLN A 145 -27.41 9.27 -1.73
CA GLN A 145 -28.13 8.00 -1.60
C GLN A 145 -27.19 6.77 -1.71
N GLN A 146 -26.21 6.80 -2.61
CA GLN A 146 -25.22 5.72 -2.72
C GLN A 146 -24.29 5.69 -1.51
N LYS A 147 -23.86 6.85 -1.00
CA LYS A 147 -23.05 6.94 0.23
C LYS A 147 -23.79 6.36 1.42
N ASP A 148 -25.03 6.78 1.64
CA ASP A 148 -25.85 6.31 2.77
C ASP A 148 -26.07 4.79 2.73
N LYS A 149 -26.19 4.22 1.52
CA LYS A 149 -26.41 2.78 1.32
C LYS A 149 -25.17 1.93 1.48
N TYR A 150 -23.99 2.37 1.02
CA TYR A 150 -22.81 1.50 0.92
C TYR A 150 -21.72 1.84 1.94
N LEU A 151 -21.50 3.12 2.28
CA LEU A 151 -20.38 3.51 3.14
C LEU A 151 -20.45 2.94 4.57
N PRO A 152 -21.59 2.93 5.27
CA PRO A 152 -21.63 2.43 6.64
C PRO A 152 -21.09 0.99 6.77
N LYS A 153 -21.49 0.11 5.87
CA LYS A 153 -21.07 -1.30 5.88
C LYS A 153 -19.64 -1.52 5.40
N LEU A 154 -19.16 -0.68 4.48
CA LEU A 154 -17.76 -0.70 4.04
C LEU A 154 -16.81 -0.17 5.11
N VAL A 155 -17.17 0.91 5.79
CA VAL A 155 -16.37 1.52 6.87
C VAL A 155 -16.30 0.63 8.10
N SER A 156 -17.42 -0.04 8.46
CA SER A 156 -17.42 -1.03 9.54
C SER A 156 -16.62 -2.29 9.21
N GLY A 157 -16.36 -2.57 7.93
CA GLY A 157 -15.74 -3.79 7.46
C GLY A 157 -16.69 -4.99 7.38
N ASP A 158 -18.01 -4.80 7.54
CA ASP A 158 -19.00 -5.86 7.31
C ASP A 158 -19.08 -6.23 5.83
N TRP A 159 -18.83 -5.25 4.95
CA TRP A 159 -18.64 -5.43 3.52
C TRP A 159 -17.23 -5.01 3.12
N SER A 160 -16.72 -5.61 2.04
CA SER A 160 -15.46 -5.21 1.43
C SER A 160 -15.68 -4.51 0.10
N GLY A 161 -14.66 -3.80 -0.35
CA GLY A 161 -14.67 -3.10 -1.62
C GLY A 161 -13.49 -3.47 -2.50
N THR A 162 -13.70 -3.52 -3.81
CA THR A 162 -12.65 -3.81 -4.80
C THR A 162 -12.70 -2.84 -5.96
N MET A 163 -11.57 -2.69 -6.65
CA MET A 163 -11.46 -1.86 -7.86
C MET A 163 -11.17 -2.75 -9.07
N ASN A 164 -12.07 -2.76 -10.05
CA ASN A 164 -12.06 -3.65 -11.19
C ASN A 164 -11.78 -2.88 -12.49
N LEU A 165 -10.48 -2.77 -12.84
CA LEU A 165 -10.00 -2.02 -14.00
C LEU A 165 -9.61 -2.94 -15.14
N SER A 166 -8.59 -3.78 -14.91
CA SER A 166 -7.88 -4.52 -15.95
C SER A 166 -8.73 -5.60 -16.60
N GLU A 167 -8.50 -5.80 -17.88
CA GLU A 167 -9.07 -6.87 -18.70
C GLU A 167 -7.92 -7.63 -19.40
N PRO A 168 -8.15 -8.84 -19.94
CA PRO A 168 -7.07 -9.62 -20.59
C PRO A 168 -6.27 -8.84 -21.65
N GLN A 169 -6.92 -7.94 -22.40
CA GLN A 169 -6.31 -7.11 -23.43
C GLN A 169 -5.99 -5.68 -22.97
N SER A 170 -6.32 -5.30 -21.73
CA SER A 170 -6.30 -3.90 -21.28
C SER A 170 -5.86 -3.82 -19.82
N GLY A 171 -4.56 -3.60 -19.60
CA GLY A 171 -3.94 -3.46 -18.27
C GLY A 171 -3.37 -2.06 -18.04
N SER A 172 -2.08 -1.83 -18.40
CA SER A 172 -1.48 -0.50 -18.34
C SER A 172 -2.11 0.50 -19.30
N ASP A 173 -2.59 0.02 -20.45
CA ASP A 173 -3.38 0.79 -21.41
C ASP A 173 -4.87 0.39 -21.32
N LEU A 174 -5.71 1.31 -20.86
CA LEU A 174 -7.16 1.13 -20.72
C LEU A 174 -7.97 1.57 -21.95
N ASN A 175 -7.31 2.00 -23.04
CA ASN A 175 -8.02 2.39 -24.26
C ASN A 175 -8.88 1.26 -24.84
N ASN A 176 -8.39 0.03 -24.70
CA ASN A 176 -9.02 -1.17 -25.26
C ASN A 176 -10.00 -1.87 -24.30
N LEU A 177 -10.47 -1.19 -23.27
CA LEU A 177 -11.44 -1.73 -22.33
C LEU A 177 -12.75 -2.05 -23.06
N THR A 178 -13.23 -3.29 -22.90
CA THR A 178 -14.39 -3.85 -23.63
C THR A 178 -15.59 -4.17 -22.75
N THR A 179 -15.46 -4.18 -21.41
CA THR A 179 -16.60 -4.35 -20.51
C THR A 179 -17.67 -3.30 -20.82
N LYS A 180 -18.90 -3.75 -21.06
CA LYS A 180 -20.03 -2.93 -21.49
C LYS A 180 -20.98 -2.64 -20.35
N ALA A 181 -21.61 -1.47 -20.41
CA ALA A 181 -22.70 -1.05 -19.55
C ALA A 181 -23.90 -0.64 -20.43
N VAL A 182 -25.04 -1.28 -20.25
CA VAL A 182 -26.28 -1.01 -21.03
C VAL A 182 -27.33 -0.44 -20.08
N LEU A 183 -27.75 0.80 -20.34
CA LEU A 183 -28.78 1.50 -19.54
C LEU A 183 -30.10 0.75 -19.59
N GLN A 184 -30.80 0.65 -18.47
CA GLN A 184 -32.11 0.04 -18.31
C GLN A 184 -33.18 1.11 -18.06
N GLU A 185 -34.46 0.74 -18.22
CA GLU A 185 -35.60 1.65 -18.02
C GLU A 185 -35.70 2.19 -16.58
N ASP A 186 -35.21 1.44 -15.60
CA ASP A 186 -35.20 1.83 -14.19
C ASP A 186 -34.00 2.70 -13.79
N GLY A 187 -33.14 3.09 -14.73
CA GLY A 187 -31.96 3.89 -14.51
C GLY A 187 -30.74 3.12 -14.02
N THR A 188 -30.85 1.80 -13.85
CA THR A 188 -29.68 0.92 -13.58
C THR A 188 -28.97 0.57 -14.90
N TYR A 189 -27.83 -0.10 -14.78
CA TYR A 189 -27.06 -0.59 -15.94
C TYR A 189 -26.86 -2.09 -15.85
N LYS A 190 -26.86 -2.77 -17.00
CA LYS A 190 -26.41 -4.16 -17.12
C LYS A 190 -24.94 -4.19 -17.53
N ILE A 191 -24.10 -4.71 -16.62
CA ILE A 191 -22.66 -4.80 -16.82
C ILE A 191 -22.32 -6.19 -17.35
N THR A 192 -21.55 -6.25 -18.46
CA THR A 192 -21.11 -7.51 -19.06
C THR A 192 -19.65 -7.41 -19.48
N GLY A 193 -18.80 -8.33 -19.01
CA GLY A 193 -17.38 -8.40 -19.33
C GLY A 193 -16.61 -9.21 -18.33
N THR A 194 -15.29 -9.31 -18.56
CA THR A 194 -14.37 -10.06 -17.69
C THR A 194 -13.27 -9.13 -17.20
N LYS A 195 -13.02 -9.13 -15.90
CA LYS A 195 -11.95 -8.39 -15.25
C LYS A 195 -10.91 -9.36 -14.69
N ILE A 196 -9.63 -9.02 -14.84
CA ILE A 196 -8.50 -9.83 -14.36
C ILE A 196 -7.66 -9.06 -13.35
N TRP A 197 -6.85 -9.79 -12.59
CA TRP A 197 -5.97 -9.25 -11.55
C TRP A 197 -6.73 -8.54 -10.42
N ILE A 198 -7.95 -8.99 -10.12
CA ILE A 198 -8.77 -8.35 -9.10
C ILE A 198 -8.41 -8.92 -7.72
N GLY A 199 -7.65 -8.14 -6.96
CA GLY A 199 -7.33 -8.49 -5.59
C GLY A 199 -8.60 -8.55 -4.74
N SER A 200 -8.77 -9.64 -3.98
CA SER A 200 -9.94 -9.88 -3.14
C SER A 200 -11.29 -9.69 -3.85
N GLY A 201 -11.33 -10.03 -5.16
CA GLY A 201 -12.56 -9.96 -5.95
C GLY A 201 -13.63 -10.92 -5.46
N GLU A 202 -13.21 -12.03 -4.85
CA GLU A 202 -14.07 -12.98 -4.16
C GLU A 202 -13.33 -13.48 -2.91
N HIS A 203 -14.04 -13.65 -1.79
CA HIS A 203 -13.54 -14.21 -0.54
C HIS A 203 -14.70 -14.46 0.45
N ASP A 204 -14.44 -15.20 1.51
CA ASP A 204 -15.40 -15.58 2.56
C ASP A 204 -15.26 -14.76 3.87
N LEU A 205 -14.60 -13.57 3.81
CA LEU A 205 -14.38 -12.73 5.00
C LEU A 205 -15.54 -11.80 5.33
N THR A 206 -16.36 -11.41 4.34
CA THR A 206 -17.43 -10.41 4.49
C THR A 206 -18.73 -10.89 3.86
N ASP A 207 -19.84 -10.34 4.32
CA ASP A 207 -21.18 -10.73 3.85
C ASP A 207 -21.45 -10.27 2.40
N ASN A 208 -20.83 -9.18 1.96
CA ASN A 208 -20.94 -8.66 0.59
C ASN A 208 -19.63 -8.06 0.11
N ILE A 209 -19.46 -8.01 -1.20
CA ILE A 209 -18.32 -7.38 -1.86
C ILE A 209 -18.86 -6.33 -2.84
N ILE A 210 -18.39 -5.10 -2.69
CA ILE A 210 -18.79 -3.97 -3.54
C ILE A 210 -17.72 -3.72 -4.59
N HIS A 211 -17.96 -4.14 -5.82
CA HIS A 211 -17.03 -3.96 -6.92
C HIS A 211 -17.22 -2.59 -7.56
N LEU A 212 -16.16 -1.77 -7.60
CA LEU A 212 -16.12 -0.57 -8.43
C LEU A 212 -15.58 -0.94 -9.81
N VAL A 213 -16.47 -1.02 -10.79
CA VAL A 213 -16.17 -1.58 -12.12
C VAL A 213 -16.06 -0.46 -13.15
N LEU A 214 -14.93 -0.42 -13.87
CA LEU A 214 -14.81 0.42 -15.07
C LEU A 214 -15.45 -0.29 -16.26
N ALA A 215 -16.40 0.39 -16.92
CA ALA A 215 -17.08 -0.12 -18.09
C ALA A 215 -17.39 1.01 -19.07
N ARG A 216 -17.69 0.63 -20.30
CA ARG A 216 -18.08 1.54 -21.37
C ARG A 216 -19.59 1.49 -21.58
N ILE A 217 -20.25 2.64 -21.45
CA ILE A 217 -21.68 2.76 -21.77
C ILE A 217 -21.85 2.57 -23.27
N GLU A 218 -22.92 1.92 -23.67
CA GLU A 218 -23.24 1.71 -25.09
C GLU A 218 -23.38 3.06 -25.82
N GLY A 219 -22.61 3.25 -26.91
CA GLY A 219 -22.56 4.51 -27.64
C GLY A 219 -21.58 5.55 -27.08
N ALA A 220 -20.86 5.27 -25.98
CA ALA A 220 -19.84 6.16 -25.43
C ALA A 220 -18.64 6.32 -26.39
N PRO A 221 -17.88 7.42 -26.29
CA PRO A 221 -16.66 7.64 -27.07
C PRO A 221 -15.64 6.49 -26.92
N GLU A 222 -14.88 6.25 -27.98
CA GLU A 222 -13.78 5.30 -27.96
C GLU A 222 -12.63 5.76 -27.01
N GLY A 223 -11.78 4.83 -26.63
CA GLY A 223 -10.61 5.08 -25.81
C GLY A 223 -10.97 5.42 -24.36
N THR A 224 -10.03 6.02 -23.64
CA THR A 224 -10.18 6.32 -22.21
C THR A 224 -11.27 7.35 -21.90
N LYS A 225 -11.64 8.19 -22.88
CA LYS A 225 -12.65 9.24 -22.70
C LYS A 225 -14.10 8.72 -22.58
N GLY A 226 -14.34 7.44 -22.91
CA GLY A 226 -15.69 6.85 -22.83
C GLY A 226 -15.83 5.86 -21.65
N ILE A 227 -14.92 5.88 -20.68
CA ILE A 227 -14.97 4.97 -19.55
C ILE A 227 -15.74 5.59 -18.38
N SER A 228 -16.73 4.86 -17.88
CA SER A 228 -17.54 5.20 -16.71
C SER A 228 -17.26 4.24 -15.56
N MET A 229 -17.63 4.61 -14.33
CA MET A 229 -17.43 3.80 -13.13
C MET A 229 -18.78 3.42 -12.52
N PHE A 230 -18.91 2.16 -12.12
CA PHE A 230 -20.15 1.59 -11.61
C PHE A 230 -19.94 0.89 -10.27
N ILE A 231 -20.91 1.02 -9.36
CA ILE A 231 -21.07 0.14 -8.19
C ILE A 231 -21.74 -1.15 -8.69
N VAL A 232 -21.10 -2.29 -8.52
CA VAL A 232 -21.65 -3.60 -8.83
C VAL A 232 -21.49 -4.48 -7.60
N PRO A 233 -22.50 -4.59 -6.72
CA PRO A 233 -22.42 -5.43 -5.54
C PRO A 233 -22.49 -6.92 -5.89
N LYS A 234 -21.81 -7.80 -5.13
CA LYS A 234 -21.92 -9.25 -5.27
C LYS A 234 -23.35 -9.75 -4.99
N TYR A 235 -23.94 -9.23 -3.93
CA TYR A 235 -25.37 -9.38 -3.61
C TYR A 235 -26.05 -8.03 -3.71
N LEU A 236 -27.18 -7.96 -4.37
CA LEU A 236 -27.99 -6.73 -4.41
C LEU A 236 -28.38 -6.32 -3.00
N VAL A 237 -28.52 -5.01 -2.82
CA VAL A 237 -28.88 -4.45 -1.51
C VAL A 237 -30.31 -3.92 -1.61
N ASN A 238 -31.20 -4.43 -0.79
CA ASN A 238 -32.59 -4.01 -0.70
C ASN A 238 -32.72 -2.59 -0.09
N ASP A 239 -33.91 -2.01 -0.09
CA ASP A 239 -34.15 -0.67 0.46
C ASP A 239 -34.07 -0.63 2.00
N ASP A 240 -34.18 -1.77 2.66
CA ASP A 240 -34.00 -1.95 4.11
C ASP A 240 -32.57 -2.35 4.50
N ASP A 241 -31.61 -2.20 3.57
CA ASP A 241 -30.20 -2.56 3.69
C ASP A 241 -29.91 -4.06 3.90
N SER A 242 -30.91 -4.91 3.78
CA SER A 242 -30.73 -6.37 3.77
C SER A 242 -30.13 -6.84 2.44
N LEU A 243 -29.46 -7.99 2.46
CA LEU A 243 -28.93 -8.61 1.26
C LEU A 243 -30.07 -9.23 0.42
N GLY A 244 -30.10 -8.87 -0.85
CA GLY A 244 -31.00 -9.42 -1.85
C GLY A 244 -30.40 -10.60 -2.62
N ASN A 245 -30.83 -10.76 -3.86
CA ASN A 245 -30.35 -11.83 -4.73
C ASN A 245 -28.87 -11.61 -5.15
N GLN A 246 -28.18 -12.71 -5.46
CA GLN A 246 -26.86 -12.67 -6.08
C GLN A 246 -26.93 -11.97 -7.43
N ASN A 247 -25.96 -11.11 -7.72
CA ASN A 247 -25.97 -10.17 -8.82
C ASN A 247 -25.25 -10.67 -10.10
N ASN A 248 -25.23 -11.97 -10.38
CA ASN A 248 -24.55 -12.56 -11.54
C ASN A 248 -23.07 -12.12 -11.67
N VAL A 249 -22.41 -11.89 -10.55
CA VAL A 249 -20.96 -11.69 -10.46
C VAL A 249 -20.35 -13.02 -10.04
N LYS A 250 -19.34 -13.51 -10.78
CA LYS A 250 -18.71 -14.80 -10.53
C LYS A 250 -17.19 -14.66 -10.54
N CYS A 251 -16.53 -15.32 -9.60
CA CYS A 251 -15.12 -15.60 -9.69
C CYS A 251 -14.93 -16.86 -10.54
N LEU A 252 -14.25 -16.73 -11.69
CA LEU A 252 -13.98 -17.86 -12.58
C LEU A 252 -12.77 -18.66 -12.13
N SER A 253 -11.76 -17.97 -11.63
CA SER A 253 -10.50 -18.55 -11.15
C SER A 253 -9.76 -17.56 -10.26
N ILE A 254 -8.79 -18.07 -9.52
CA ILE A 254 -7.75 -17.29 -8.85
C ILE A 254 -6.40 -17.61 -9.48
N GLU A 255 -5.49 -16.62 -9.47
CA GLU A 255 -4.15 -16.76 -10.05
C GLU A 255 -3.21 -17.49 -9.09
N GLU A 256 -2.46 -18.47 -9.61
CA GLU A 256 -1.28 -19.01 -8.94
C GLU A 256 -0.14 -17.99 -9.06
N LYS A 257 0.39 -17.52 -7.93
CA LYS A 257 1.32 -16.40 -7.89
C LYS A 257 2.65 -16.79 -7.26
N MET A 258 3.70 -16.01 -7.55
CA MET A 258 5.01 -16.14 -6.95
C MET A 258 5.02 -15.92 -5.43
N GLY A 259 4.17 -15.02 -4.94
CA GLY A 259 4.05 -14.65 -3.53
C GLY A 259 2.64 -14.19 -3.20
N ILE A 260 2.44 -13.69 -1.97
CA ILE A 260 1.14 -13.25 -1.44
C ILE A 260 0.03 -14.29 -1.66
N HIS A 261 0.35 -15.57 -1.45
CA HIS A 261 -0.53 -16.68 -1.75
C HIS A 261 -1.85 -16.61 -0.97
N GLY A 262 -1.80 -16.08 0.26
CA GLY A 262 -3.00 -15.87 1.10
C GLY A 262 -3.91 -14.73 0.64
N SER A 263 -3.50 -13.93 -0.37
CA SER A 263 -4.31 -12.85 -0.95
C SER A 263 -4.85 -13.31 -2.30
N PRO A 264 -6.15 -13.57 -2.47
CA PRO A 264 -6.69 -14.03 -3.74
C PRO A 264 -6.60 -12.93 -4.80
N THR A 265 -6.18 -13.31 -6.00
CA THR A 265 -6.18 -12.47 -7.20
C THR A 265 -7.10 -13.11 -8.22
N CYS A 266 -8.27 -12.52 -8.42
CA CYS A 266 -9.41 -13.14 -9.07
C CYS A 266 -9.53 -12.75 -10.54
N VAL A 267 -10.08 -13.66 -11.33
CA VAL A 267 -10.70 -13.41 -12.64
C VAL A 267 -12.19 -13.30 -12.40
N MET A 268 -12.76 -12.11 -12.60
CA MET A 268 -14.15 -11.81 -12.30
C MET A 268 -14.98 -11.71 -13.58
N GLU A 269 -16.09 -12.42 -13.66
CA GLU A 269 -17.05 -12.37 -14.74
C GLU A 269 -18.33 -11.63 -14.33
N TYR A 270 -18.75 -10.72 -15.15
CA TYR A 270 -20.00 -9.97 -15.05
C TYR A 270 -20.92 -10.39 -16.20
N THR A 271 -22.09 -10.96 -15.90
CA THR A 271 -23.03 -11.46 -16.89
C THR A 271 -24.38 -10.78 -16.71
N ASN A 272 -24.58 -9.63 -17.38
CA ASN A 272 -25.75 -8.77 -17.18
C ASN A 272 -25.93 -8.40 -15.70
N SER A 273 -24.85 -8.19 -14.98
CA SER A 273 -24.87 -7.81 -13.57
C SER A 273 -25.43 -6.40 -13.40
N THR A 274 -26.28 -6.19 -12.41
CA THR A 274 -26.85 -4.85 -12.14
C THR A 274 -25.76 -3.94 -11.58
N GLY A 275 -25.59 -2.78 -12.22
CA GLY A 275 -24.63 -1.76 -11.83
C GLY A 275 -25.28 -0.39 -11.67
N TYR A 276 -24.72 0.44 -10.80
CA TYR A 276 -25.19 1.79 -10.53
C TYR A 276 -24.07 2.77 -10.88
N LEU A 277 -24.36 3.74 -11.76
CA LEU A 277 -23.37 4.74 -12.19
C LEU A 277 -22.91 5.59 -11.01
N ILE A 278 -21.60 5.80 -10.89
CA ILE A 278 -21.00 6.74 -9.95
C ILE A 278 -20.74 8.06 -10.68
N GLY A 279 -21.29 9.15 -10.13
CA GLY A 279 -21.11 10.49 -10.68
C GLY A 279 -21.66 10.62 -12.11
N GLU A 280 -20.84 11.13 -13.03
CA GLU A 280 -21.20 11.43 -14.42
C GLU A 280 -20.68 10.34 -15.38
N GLU A 281 -21.38 10.14 -16.49
CA GLU A 281 -20.93 9.29 -17.60
C GLU A 281 -19.57 9.77 -18.12
N ASN A 282 -18.75 8.82 -18.57
CA ASN A 282 -17.45 9.09 -19.20
C ASN A 282 -16.41 9.78 -18.29
N ARG A 283 -16.62 9.79 -16.97
CA ARG A 283 -15.72 10.35 -15.98
C ARG A 283 -15.06 9.29 -15.08
N GLY A 284 -15.29 8.01 -15.36
CA GLY A 284 -14.85 6.91 -14.50
C GLY A 284 -13.35 6.87 -14.23
N LEU A 285 -12.50 7.18 -15.22
CA LEU A 285 -11.05 7.28 -15.01
C LEU A 285 -10.67 8.45 -14.12
N ASN A 286 -11.31 9.60 -14.24
CA ASN A 286 -11.04 10.74 -13.37
C ASN A 286 -11.33 10.39 -11.91
N TYR A 287 -12.43 9.69 -11.64
CA TYR A 287 -12.82 9.25 -10.31
C TYR A 287 -11.85 8.18 -9.77
N MET A 288 -11.43 7.26 -10.62
CA MET A 288 -10.45 6.24 -10.27
C MET A 288 -9.07 6.85 -9.95
N PHE A 289 -8.67 7.92 -10.65
CA PHE A 289 -7.37 8.58 -10.38
C PHE A 289 -7.29 9.23 -9.01
N THR A 290 -8.40 9.66 -8.42
CA THR A 290 -8.44 10.18 -7.05
C THR A 290 -7.91 9.16 -6.05
N THR A 291 -8.28 7.88 -6.25
CA THR A 291 -7.90 6.78 -5.34
C THR A 291 -6.58 6.10 -5.73
N ILE A 292 -6.17 6.19 -6.99
CA ILE A 292 -4.93 5.57 -7.48
C ILE A 292 -3.69 6.18 -6.81
N ASN A 293 -3.67 7.48 -6.51
CA ASN A 293 -2.52 8.09 -5.84
C ASN A 293 -2.32 7.54 -4.44
N GLU A 294 -3.40 7.38 -3.66
CA GLU A 294 -3.33 6.72 -2.35
C GLU A 294 -2.87 5.26 -2.47
N ALA A 295 -3.39 4.53 -3.47
CA ALA A 295 -2.98 3.16 -3.72
C ALA A 295 -1.50 3.04 -4.10
N ARG A 296 -0.94 4.02 -4.82
CA ARG A 296 0.49 4.08 -5.17
C ARG A 296 1.36 4.30 -3.93
N ILE A 297 0.98 5.22 -3.05
CA ILE A 297 1.69 5.45 -1.78
C ILE A 297 1.65 4.18 -0.92
N ARG A 298 0.49 3.53 -0.80
CA ARG A 298 0.37 2.24 -0.09
C ARG A 298 1.22 1.14 -0.72
N ALA A 299 1.32 1.09 -2.06
CA ALA A 299 2.19 0.12 -2.74
C ALA A 299 3.68 0.31 -2.38
N GLY A 300 4.13 1.55 -2.19
CA GLY A 300 5.44 1.84 -1.57
C GLY A 300 5.52 1.27 -0.15
N GLY A 301 4.48 1.49 0.66
CA GLY A 301 4.38 0.96 2.03
C GLY A 301 4.48 -0.57 2.10
N HIS A 302 3.89 -1.30 1.15
CA HIS A 302 4.03 -2.76 1.05
C HIS A 302 5.49 -3.18 0.83
N GLY A 303 6.21 -2.47 -0.05
CA GLY A 303 7.64 -2.71 -0.27
C GLY A 303 8.48 -2.47 0.99
N LEU A 304 8.26 -1.34 1.66
CA LEU A 304 8.90 -1.02 2.94
C LEU A 304 8.65 -2.13 3.97
N SER A 305 7.42 -2.60 4.08
CA SER A 305 7.02 -3.62 5.05
C SER A 305 7.75 -4.95 4.83
N CYS A 306 7.90 -5.39 3.57
CA CYS A 306 8.67 -6.58 3.23
C CYS A 306 10.15 -6.43 3.63
N ALA A 307 10.76 -5.27 3.35
CA ALA A 307 12.14 -4.99 3.71
C ALA A 307 12.32 -4.93 5.24
N THR A 308 11.37 -4.34 5.97
CA THR A 308 11.36 -4.28 7.44
C THR A 308 11.31 -5.68 8.06
N GLY A 309 10.40 -6.54 7.60
CA GLY A 309 10.29 -7.92 8.09
C GLY A 309 11.54 -8.75 7.76
N ALA A 310 12.06 -8.62 6.54
CA ALA A 310 13.27 -9.30 6.10
C ALA A 310 14.51 -8.86 6.90
N LEU A 311 14.65 -7.56 7.20
CA LEU A 311 15.73 -7.04 8.06
C LEU A 311 15.73 -7.71 9.43
N GLN A 312 14.56 -7.79 10.07
CA GLN A 312 14.45 -8.40 11.39
C GLN A 312 14.86 -9.88 11.38
N GLY A 313 14.40 -10.63 10.38
CA GLY A 313 14.80 -12.02 10.17
C GLY A 313 16.31 -12.15 9.97
N ALA A 314 16.90 -11.32 9.11
CA ALA A 314 18.33 -11.33 8.82
C ALA A 314 19.19 -10.97 10.06
N VAL A 315 18.77 -9.96 10.83
CA VAL A 315 19.45 -9.59 12.09
C VAL A 315 19.40 -10.74 13.09
N GLN A 316 18.22 -11.30 13.34
CA GLN A 316 18.07 -12.39 14.30
C GLN A 316 18.89 -13.62 13.89
N TYR A 317 18.79 -14.02 12.61
CA TYR A 317 19.60 -15.14 12.11
C TYR A 317 21.10 -14.91 12.26
N SER A 318 21.56 -13.68 12.00
CA SER A 318 22.99 -13.34 12.09
C SER A 318 23.52 -13.34 13.53
N LEU A 319 22.66 -13.10 14.51
CA LEU A 319 22.98 -13.19 15.95
C LEU A 319 23.01 -14.64 16.47
N ASP A 320 22.20 -15.52 15.85
CA ASP A 320 22.08 -16.92 16.30
C ASP A 320 23.04 -17.87 15.58
N ARG A 321 23.40 -17.57 14.32
CA ARG A 321 24.18 -18.44 13.47
C ARG A 321 25.69 -18.35 13.77
N VAL A 322 26.25 -19.44 14.23
CA VAL A 322 27.72 -19.60 14.38
C VAL A 322 28.28 -20.24 13.11
N GLN A 323 29.16 -19.54 12.38
CA GLN A 323 29.81 -20.08 11.19
C GLN A 323 31.08 -19.29 10.84
N GLY A 324 32.16 -20.01 10.65
CA GLY A 324 33.45 -19.44 10.26
C GLY A 324 34.13 -18.63 11.39
N ARG A 325 35.30 -18.11 11.09
CA ARG A 325 36.04 -17.20 11.97
C ARG A 325 36.17 -15.85 11.28
N PRO A 326 35.71 -14.77 11.92
CA PRO A 326 35.86 -13.42 11.37
C PRO A 326 37.32 -13.07 11.11
N VAL A 327 37.60 -12.34 10.05
CA VAL A 327 38.94 -11.91 9.66
C VAL A 327 39.54 -11.03 10.79
N GLY A 328 40.77 -11.33 11.20
CA GLY A 328 41.46 -10.60 12.25
C GLY A 328 41.12 -11.05 13.70
N MET A 329 40.13 -11.92 13.89
CA MET A 329 39.79 -12.45 15.20
C MET A 329 40.68 -13.64 15.61
N SER A 330 41.09 -13.75 16.85
CA SER A 330 41.82 -14.92 17.34
C SER A 330 40.95 -16.18 17.36
N LYS A 331 41.56 -17.38 17.42
CA LYS A 331 40.78 -18.64 17.53
C LYS A 331 39.99 -18.69 18.85
N GLU A 332 40.52 -18.11 19.91
CA GLU A 332 39.88 -18.11 21.23
C GLU A 332 38.65 -17.20 21.24
N ASP A 333 38.78 -15.96 20.73
CA ASP A 333 37.70 -14.99 20.66
C ASP A 333 36.57 -15.46 19.71
N ALA A 334 36.94 -16.20 18.65
CA ALA A 334 36.00 -16.70 17.67
C ALA A 334 35.14 -17.88 18.16
N LYS A 335 35.41 -18.47 19.34
CA LYS A 335 34.60 -19.60 19.85
C LYS A 335 33.12 -19.28 20.04
N ASN A 336 32.81 -18.04 20.38
CA ASN A 336 31.46 -17.58 20.63
C ASN A 336 30.97 -16.57 19.56
N SER A 337 31.75 -16.37 18.49
CA SER A 337 31.35 -15.43 17.42
C SER A 337 30.24 -16.00 16.57
N THR A 338 29.35 -15.14 16.14
CA THR A 338 28.27 -15.44 15.20
C THR A 338 28.54 -14.77 13.85
N ILE A 339 27.70 -15.01 12.86
CA ILE A 339 27.98 -14.45 11.53
C ILE A 339 27.87 -12.92 11.49
N ILE A 340 27.22 -12.27 12.45
CA ILE A 340 27.18 -10.81 12.56
C ILE A 340 28.58 -10.19 12.77
N ASP A 341 29.54 -10.96 13.27
CA ASP A 341 30.89 -10.49 13.45
C ASP A 341 31.71 -10.42 12.15
N HIS A 342 31.20 -11.00 11.05
CA HIS A 342 31.82 -10.89 9.74
C HIS A 342 31.52 -9.54 9.11
N ALA A 343 32.56 -8.87 8.58
CA ALA A 343 32.43 -7.51 8.02
C ALA A 343 31.41 -7.44 6.87
N ASP A 344 31.36 -8.45 6.01
CA ASP A 344 30.41 -8.49 4.87
C ASP A 344 28.97 -8.67 5.32
N VAL A 345 28.72 -9.49 6.36
CA VAL A 345 27.37 -9.62 6.95
C VAL A 345 26.93 -8.29 7.55
N ARG A 346 27.82 -7.59 8.30
CA ARG A 346 27.50 -6.25 8.81
C ARG A 346 27.23 -5.25 7.70
N ARG A 347 28.00 -5.27 6.60
CA ARG A 347 27.76 -4.43 5.43
C ARG A 347 26.34 -4.68 4.88
N MET A 348 25.95 -5.94 4.68
CA MET A 348 24.63 -6.32 4.19
C MET A 348 23.53 -5.82 5.14
N LEU A 349 23.63 -6.06 6.45
CA LEU A 349 22.65 -5.61 7.44
C LEU A 349 22.53 -4.07 7.48
N MET A 350 23.68 -3.36 7.47
CA MET A 350 23.68 -1.90 7.43
C MET A 350 23.08 -1.34 6.15
N THR A 351 23.32 -2.00 5.02
CA THR A 351 22.66 -1.62 3.74
C THR A 351 21.14 -1.74 3.85
N ILE A 352 20.63 -2.90 4.33
CA ILE A 352 19.20 -3.08 4.49
C ILE A 352 18.64 -2.04 5.47
N LYS A 353 19.28 -1.83 6.62
CA LYS A 353 18.82 -0.88 7.65
C LYS A 353 18.76 0.56 7.14
N ALA A 354 19.83 1.04 6.50
CA ALA A 354 19.92 2.42 6.02
C ALA A 354 18.85 2.72 4.97
N TYR A 355 18.67 1.83 4.00
CA TYR A 355 17.64 2.01 2.98
C TYR A 355 16.21 1.83 3.54
N THR A 356 15.99 0.90 4.46
CA THR A 356 14.68 0.73 5.12
C THR A 356 14.28 2.00 5.86
N ASP A 357 15.21 2.64 6.58
CA ASP A 357 14.93 3.92 7.26
C ASP A 357 14.64 5.04 6.26
N ALA A 358 15.43 5.17 5.20
CA ALA A 358 15.21 6.17 4.17
C ALA A 358 13.85 5.98 3.46
N MET A 359 13.47 4.73 3.15
CA MET A 359 12.16 4.39 2.59
C MET A 359 11.01 4.78 3.54
N ARG A 360 11.19 4.54 4.85
CA ARG A 360 10.21 4.90 5.89
C ARG A 360 9.98 6.40 5.93
N TYR A 361 11.06 7.19 5.96
CA TYR A 361 10.95 8.65 6.02
C TYR A 361 10.29 9.22 4.77
N MET A 362 10.66 8.72 3.58
CA MET A 362 10.01 9.12 2.33
C MET A 362 8.51 8.76 2.30
N LEU A 363 8.16 7.56 2.75
CA LEU A 363 6.76 7.13 2.80
C LEU A 363 5.94 8.02 3.74
N TYR A 364 6.44 8.24 4.96
CA TYR A 364 5.73 9.01 5.98
C TYR A 364 5.63 10.49 5.58
N ASP A 365 6.68 11.08 5.00
CA ASP A 365 6.62 12.43 4.47
C ASP A 365 5.55 12.55 3.38
N ASN A 366 5.51 11.63 2.42
CA ASN A 366 4.51 11.67 1.35
C ASN A 366 3.07 11.48 1.88
N GLN A 367 2.88 10.67 2.93
CA GLN A 367 1.58 10.52 3.59
C GLN A 367 1.17 11.76 4.37
N MET A 368 2.12 12.44 5.02
CA MET A 368 1.89 13.72 5.65
C MET A 368 1.50 14.79 4.60
N MET A 369 2.17 14.81 3.44
CA MET A 369 1.77 15.70 2.34
C MET A 369 0.36 15.39 1.83
N LEU A 370 -0.04 14.12 1.83
CA LEU A 370 -1.42 13.72 1.50
C LEU A 370 -2.41 14.28 2.53
N ASP A 371 -2.10 14.21 3.82
CA ASP A 371 -2.92 14.82 4.88
C ASP A 371 -3.09 16.34 4.68
N LEU A 372 -2.01 17.04 4.37
CA LEU A 372 -2.07 18.47 4.06
C LEU A 372 -2.93 18.75 2.82
N SER A 373 -2.79 17.95 1.77
CA SER A 373 -3.56 18.14 0.53
C SER A 373 -5.07 18.00 0.71
N TYR A 374 -5.50 17.18 1.68
CA TYR A 374 -6.91 16.95 1.93
C TYR A 374 -7.52 17.91 2.97
N TYR A 375 -6.76 18.23 4.02
CA TYR A 375 -7.33 18.79 5.25
C TYR A 375 -6.73 20.13 5.65
N ALA A 376 -5.62 20.58 5.06
CA ALA A 376 -5.09 21.92 5.31
C ALA A 376 -5.85 22.99 4.52
N ASP A 377 -5.61 24.24 4.86
CA ASP A 377 -6.15 25.41 4.17
C ASP A 377 -5.03 26.18 3.44
N ASP A 378 -5.42 27.02 2.49
CA ASP A 378 -4.59 27.98 1.77
C ASP A 378 -3.22 27.43 1.29
N ASP A 379 -2.15 28.18 1.52
CA ASP A 379 -0.79 27.88 1.06
C ASP A 379 -0.28 26.52 1.54
N LEU A 380 -0.71 26.05 2.71
CA LEU A 380 -0.29 24.76 3.25
C LEU A 380 -0.94 23.60 2.49
N LYS A 381 -2.18 23.77 2.05
CA LYS A 381 -2.89 22.83 1.19
C LYS A 381 -2.23 22.72 -0.19
N ASP A 382 -1.90 23.87 -0.78
CA ASP A 382 -1.25 23.94 -2.08
C ASP A 382 0.14 23.28 -2.00
N PHE A 383 0.92 23.57 -0.97
CA PHE A 383 2.20 22.92 -0.70
C PHE A 383 2.06 21.40 -0.60
N GLY A 384 1.10 20.90 0.22
CA GLY A 384 0.84 19.46 0.38
C GLY A 384 0.44 18.81 -0.93
N THR A 385 -0.43 19.45 -1.72
CA THR A 385 -0.91 18.93 -3.02
C THR A 385 0.21 18.82 -4.05
N GLU A 386 1.02 19.87 -4.19
CA GLU A 386 2.14 19.92 -5.12
C GLU A 386 3.21 18.87 -4.76
N ARG A 387 3.61 18.86 -3.49
CA ARG A 387 4.66 17.97 -2.99
C ARG A 387 4.22 16.50 -3.04
N CYS A 388 3.02 16.18 -2.58
CA CYS A 388 2.44 14.83 -2.66
C CYS A 388 2.37 14.34 -4.11
N GLY A 389 1.90 15.22 -5.03
CA GLY A 389 1.84 14.93 -6.44
C GLY A 389 3.20 14.55 -7.05
N LEU A 390 4.26 15.30 -6.72
CA LEU A 390 5.63 15.05 -7.19
C LEU A 390 6.22 13.77 -6.57
N LEU A 391 6.04 13.58 -5.25
CA LEU A 391 6.66 12.47 -4.52
C LEU A 391 6.00 11.13 -4.77
N THR A 392 4.70 11.08 -5.08
CA THR A 392 3.95 9.81 -5.22
C THR A 392 4.58 8.82 -6.21
N PRO A 393 4.91 9.17 -7.47
CA PRO A 393 5.55 8.24 -8.38
C PRO A 393 6.96 7.83 -7.93
N ILE A 394 7.70 8.72 -7.25
CA ILE A 394 9.04 8.42 -6.71
C ILE A 394 8.91 7.44 -5.54
N THR A 395 8.05 7.74 -4.56
CA THR A 395 7.78 6.88 -3.40
C THR A 395 7.43 5.46 -3.85
N LYS A 396 6.48 5.34 -4.79
CA LYS A 396 6.04 4.04 -5.30
C LYS A 396 7.18 3.29 -5.98
N SER A 397 7.89 3.91 -6.93
CA SER A 397 8.87 3.20 -7.73
C SER A 397 10.16 2.92 -6.96
N TRP A 398 10.72 3.91 -6.29
CA TRP A 398 11.98 3.76 -5.58
C TRP A 398 11.88 2.76 -4.42
N ILE A 399 10.84 2.87 -3.58
CA ILE A 399 10.64 1.96 -2.44
C ILE A 399 10.40 0.53 -2.94
N SER A 400 9.58 0.35 -3.98
CA SER A 400 9.26 -0.99 -4.46
C SER A 400 10.45 -1.67 -5.14
N ASP A 401 11.27 -0.97 -5.91
CA ASP A 401 12.49 -1.53 -6.50
C ASP A 401 13.50 -1.91 -5.41
N LEU A 402 13.77 -0.99 -4.47
CA LEU A 402 14.66 -1.28 -3.34
C LEU A 402 14.18 -2.45 -2.49
N SER A 403 12.88 -2.59 -2.27
CA SER A 403 12.35 -3.69 -1.47
C SER A 403 12.75 -5.06 -2.01
N VAL A 404 12.80 -5.22 -3.33
CA VAL A 404 13.25 -6.46 -3.99
C VAL A 404 14.74 -6.69 -3.76
N GLU A 405 15.56 -5.66 -3.88
CA GLU A 405 17.00 -5.75 -3.61
C GLU A 405 17.29 -6.10 -2.15
N LEU A 406 16.65 -5.39 -1.21
CA LEU A 406 16.89 -5.55 0.22
C LEU A 406 16.45 -6.92 0.74
N THR A 407 15.30 -7.41 0.26
CA THR A 407 14.83 -8.76 0.61
C THR A 407 15.73 -9.85 0.02
N SER A 408 16.30 -9.64 -1.18
CA SER A 408 17.32 -10.51 -1.75
C SER A 408 18.62 -10.53 -0.92
N ILE A 409 19.06 -9.36 -0.44
CA ILE A 409 20.23 -9.26 0.47
C ILE A 409 19.94 -10.01 1.80
N ALA A 410 18.72 -9.93 2.31
CA ALA A 410 18.33 -10.66 3.52
C ALA A 410 18.43 -12.19 3.32
N ILE A 411 18.00 -12.71 2.17
CA ILE A 411 18.21 -14.14 1.80
C ILE A 411 19.71 -14.47 1.80
N GLN A 412 20.55 -13.58 1.26
CA GLN A 412 22.00 -13.79 1.21
C GLN A 412 22.61 -13.89 2.62
N VAL A 413 22.12 -13.11 3.61
CA VAL A 413 22.56 -13.22 5.01
C VAL A 413 22.30 -14.62 5.59
N TYR A 414 21.19 -15.26 5.21
CA TYR A 414 20.89 -16.63 5.63
C TYR A 414 21.75 -17.70 4.93
N GLY A 415 22.46 -17.36 3.84
CA GLY A 415 23.22 -18.31 3.05
C GLY A 415 22.31 -19.40 2.46
N GLY A 416 22.75 -20.66 2.44
CA GLY A 416 21.95 -21.78 1.91
C GLY A 416 20.57 -21.92 2.58
N MET A 417 20.45 -21.57 3.85
CA MET A 417 19.17 -21.59 4.57
C MET A 417 18.20 -20.54 4.05
N GLY A 418 18.67 -19.46 3.45
CA GLY A 418 17.83 -18.45 2.82
C GLY A 418 17.07 -18.95 1.59
N TYR A 419 17.53 -20.05 0.97
CA TYR A 419 16.90 -20.70 -0.17
C TYR A 419 15.89 -21.79 0.24
N VAL A 420 15.71 -22.01 1.54
CA VAL A 420 14.85 -23.04 2.12
C VAL A 420 13.57 -22.37 2.64
N GLU A 421 12.42 -22.76 2.10
CA GLU A 421 11.11 -22.14 2.38
C GLU A 421 10.74 -22.15 3.87
N GLU A 422 11.09 -23.20 4.63
CA GLU A 422 10.75 -23.34 6.04
C GLU A 422 11.37 -22.25 6.93
N THR A 423 12.35 -21.51 6.45
CA THR A 423 12.92 -20.38 7.19
C THR A 423 12.02 -19.15 7.17
N GLY A 424 11.14 -19.04 6.18
CA GLY A 424 10.22 -17.91 5.97
C GLY A 424 10.88 -16.65 5.40
N ILE A 425 12.22 -16.61 5.24
CA ILE A 425 12.88 -15.40 4.72
C ILE A 425 12.62 -15.21 3.23
N ALA A 426 12.53 -16.30 2.46
CA ALA A 426 12.24 -16.26 1.04
C ALA A 426 10.85 -15.70 0.72
N GLN A 427 9.88 -15.87 1.62
CA GLN A 427 8.54 -15.31 1.48
C GLN A 427 8.58 -13.79 1.30
N TYR A 428 9.36 -13.05 2.10
CA TYR A 428 9.47 -11.59 1.98
C TYR A 428 9.95 -11.14 0.60
N PHE A 429 10.87 -11.89 -0.02
CA PHE A 429 11.32 -11.61 -1.38
C PHE A 429 10.23 -11.89 -2.43
N ARG A 430 9.54 -13.02 -2.30
CA ARG A 430 8.44 -13.39 -3.21
C ARG A 430 7.30 -12.38 -3.12
N ASP A 431 6.94 -11.97 -1.89
CA ASP A 431 5.87 -11.00 -1.64
C ASP A 431 6.26 -9.59 -2.11
N ALA A 432 7.50 -9.15 -1.90
CA ALA A 432 7.98 -7.83 -2.35
C ALA A 432 7.93 -7.69 -3.88
N ARG A 433 8.10 -8.80 -4.64
CA ARG A 433 8.28 -8.76 -6.10
C ARG A 433 7.07 -8.20 -6.85
N ILE A 434 5.88 -8.24 -6.27
CA ILE A 434 4.69 -7.66 -6.91
C ILE A 434 4.69 -6.12 -6.86
N ALA A 435 5.33 -5.50 -5.87
CA ALA A 435 5.24 -4.06 -5.64
C ALA A 435 5.73 -3.21 -6.83
N PRO A 436 6.79 -3.55 -7.59
CA PRO A 436 7.17 -2.85 -8.81
C PRO A 436 6.17 -2.97 -9.97
N ILE A 437 5.23 -3.92 -9.91
CA ILE A 437 4.35 -4.31 -11.03
C ILE A 437 2.96 -3.69 -10.91
N TYR A 438 2.29 -3.87 -9.76
CA TYR A 438 0.89 -3.46 -9.57
C TYR A 438 0.74 -1.97 -9.24
N ALA A 439 -0.48 -1.47 -9.16
CA ALA A 439 -0.81 -0.05 -8.94
C ALA A 439 -0.13 0.89 -9.98
N GLY A 440 0.03 0.42 -11.21
CA GLY A 440 0.84 1.03 -12.26
C GLY A 440 2.31 0.66 -12.11
N THR A 441 2.89 0.04 -13.15
CA THR A 441 4.29 -0.39 -13.17
C THR A 441 5.24 0.77 -12.86
N ASN A 442 6.48 0.46 -12.43
CA ASN A 442 7.48 1.49 -12.18
C ASN A 442 7.82 2.29 -13.44
N GLY A 443 7.73 1.68 -14.64
CA GLY A 443 7.80 2.41 -15.91
C GLY A 443 6.67 3.44 -16.09
N ILE A 444 5.45 3.12 -15.67
CA ILE A 444 4.33 4.08 -15.67
C ILE A 444 4.56 5.19 -14.65
N GLN A 445 5.15 4.91 -13.49
CA GLN A 445 5.52 5.95 -12.53
C GLN A 445 6.59 6.89 -13.10
N ALA A 446 7.60 6.35 -13.79
CA ALA A 446 8.63 7.15 -14.47
C ALA A 446 8.01 8.07 -15.54
N LEU A 447 7.09 7.55 -16.37
CA LEU A 447 6.37 8.35 -17.36
C LEU A 447 5.50 9.44 -16.69
N ASP A 448 4.82 9.12 -15.60
CA ASP A 448 4.01 10.09 -14.85
C ASP A 448 4.89 11.20 -14.26
N LEU A 449 6.04 10.83 -13.67
CA LEU A 449 7.01 11.79 -13.15
C LEU A 449 7.52 12.74 -14.24
N VAL A 450 8.07 12.19 -15.32
CA VAL A 450 8.77 12.97 -16.35
C VAL A 450 7.80 13.82 -17.19
N PHE A 451 6.65 13.26 -17.58
CA PHE A 451 5.76 13.95 -18.53
C PHE A 451 4.62 14.74 -17.88
N ARG A 452 4.36 14.55 -16.58
CA ARG A 452 3.25 15.21 -15.89
C ARG A 452 3.67 15.98 -14.65
N LYS A 453 4.53 15.38 -13.77
CA LYS A 453 4.84 15.96 -12.46
C LYS A 453 5.96 17.00 -12.54
N ILE A 454 7.05 16.69 -13.23
CA ILE A 454 8.16 17.61 -13.41
C ILE A 454 7.75 18.86 -14.22
N PRO A 455 7.03 18.75 -15.38
CA PRO A 455 6.61 19.93 -16.12
C PRO A 455 5.45 20.70 -15.48
N PHE A 456 4.84 20.17 -14.44
CA PHE A 456 3.73 20.84 -13.76
C PHE A 456 4.18 22.23 -13.27
N ASP A 457 3.32 23.21 -13.48
CA ASP A 457 3.60 24.64 -13.17
C ASP A 457 4.97 25.16 -13.67
N ASN A 458 5.38 24.72 -14.88
CA ASN A 458 6.67 25.05 -15.47
C ASN A 458 7.87 24.67 -14.58
N GLY A 459 7.80 23.57 -13.84
CA GLY A 459 8.86 23.03 -13.01
C GLY A 459 9.02 23.67 -11.62
N LYS A 460 8.21 24.65 -11.26
CA LYS A 460 8.32 25.34 -9.96
C LYS A 460 8.25 24.44 -8.74
N VAL A 461 7.47 23.35 -8.81
CA VAL A 461 7.37 22.38 -7.71
C VAL A 461 8.72 21.69 -7.50
N VAL A 462 9.42 21.37 -8.57
CA VAL A 462 10.76 20.76 -8.53
C VAL A 462 11.78 21.78 -8.00
N ASP A 463 11.71 23.03 -8.47
CA ASP A 463 12.59 24.11 -7.98
C ASP A 463 12.47 24.29 -6.46
N LYS A 464 11.23 24.27 -5.92
CA LYS A 464 11.00 24.34 -4.45
C LYS A 464 11.69 23.17 -3.73
N LEU A 465 11.61 21.94 -4.27
CA LEU A 465 12.27 20.76 -3.69
C LEU A 465 13.80 20.92 -3.68
N PHE A 466 14.37 21.45 -4.74
CA PHE A 466 15.82 21.68 -4.81
C PHE A 466 16.28 22.79 -3.86
N VAL A 467 15.46 23.81 -3.61
CA VAL A 467 15.74 24.82 -2.58
C VAL A 467 15.82 24.15 -1.20
N ASP A 468 14.91 23.23 -0.89
CA ASP A 468 14.95 22.48 0.38
C ASP A 468 16.23 21.63 0.51
N PHE A 469 16.67 20.99 -0.58
CA PHE A 469 17.91 20.21 -0.60
C PHE A 469 19.13 21.11 -0.36
N LYS A 470 19.22 22.27 -1.03
CA LYS A 470 20.32 23.23 -0.83
C LYS A 470 20.35 23.78 0.59
N THR A 471 19.19 24.14 1.13
CA THR A 471 19.09 24.60 2.52
C THR A 471 19.54 23.51 3.51
N THR A 472 19.22 22.25 3.23
CA THR A 472 19.68 21.12 4.05
C THR A 472 21.18 20.91 3.93
N ALA A 473 21.73 21.04 2.72
CA ALA A 473 23.17 20.94 2.49
C ALA A 473 23.97 22.03 3.23
N GLU A 474 23.47 23.27 3.22
CA GLU A 474 24.05 24.38 4.00
C GLU A 474 24.08 24.06 5.50
N LYS A 475 22.96 23.60 6.07
CA LYS A 475 22.89 23.20 7.48
C LYS A 475 23.85 22.06 7.82
N LEU A 476 23.98 21.05 6.94
CA LEU A 476 24.93 19.95 7.14
C LEU A 476 26.37 20.44 7.13
N SER A 477 26.70 21.41 6.27
CA SER A 477 28.05 21.99 6.19
C SER A 477 28.47 22.78 7.44
N GLU A 478 27.50 23.20 8.27
CA GLU A 478 27.75 23.87 9.55
C GLU A 478 27.98 22.89 10.72
N ILE A 479 27.67 21.61 10.53
CA ILE A 479 27.79 20.58 11.58
C ILE A 479 29.11 19.83 11.41
N LYS A 480 29.96 19.93 12.46
CA LYS A 480 31.25 19.21 12.50
C LYS A 480 31.04 17.70 12.20
N ASP A 481 31.90 17.17 11.35
CA ASP A 481 31.92 15.76 10.89
C ASP A 481 30.76 15.39 9.92
N LEU A 482 29.91 16.36 9.50
CA LEU A 482 28.84 16.16 8.51
C LEU A 482 29.04 17.05 7.26
N GLU A 483 30.08 17.87 7.20
CA GLU A 483 30.34 18.81 6.09
C GLU A 483 30.38 18.09 4.73
N TYR A 484 30.99 16.88 4.71
CA TYR A 484 31.07 16.08 3.48
C TYR A 484 29.70 15.63 2.95
N LEU A 485 28.70 15.46 3.82
CA LEU A 485 27.32 15.14 3.40
C LEU A 485 26.65 16.35 2.77
N GLY A 486 26.91 17.55 3.26
CA GLY A 486 26.45 18.79 2.65
C GLY A 486 27.01 18.92 1.22
N ASP A 487 28.31 18.69 1.02
CA ASP A 487 28.94 18.71 -0.29
C ASP A 487 28.37 17.68 -1.25
N LEU A 488 28.18 16.42 -0.78
CA LEU A 488 27.54 15.36 -1.57
C LEU A 488 26.10 15.72 -1.98
N LEU A 489 25.32 16.25 -1.06
CA LEU A 489 23.94 16.65 -1.36
C LEU A 489 23.89 17.76 -2.41
N ASN A 490 24.78 18.76 -2.32
CA ASN A 490 24.89 19.82 -3.33
C ASN A 490 25.27 19.25 -4.71
N ILE A 491 26.29 18.38 -4.77
CA ILE A 491 26.74 17.76 -6.03
C ILE A 491 25.59 17.00 -6.70
N HIS A 492 24.88 16.18 -5.93
CA HIS A 492 23.75 15.38 -6.47
C HIS A 492 22.56 16.25 -6.86
N THR A 493 22.29 17.34 -6.15
CA THR A 493 21.24 18.31 -6.49
C THR A 493 21.56 18.98 -7.81
N ASP A 494 22.79 19.47 -8.01
CA ASP A 494 23.23 20.13 -9.25
C ASP A 494 23.23 19.14 -10.45
N LEU A 495 23.66 17.89 -10.25
CA LEU A 495 23.57 16.85 -11.27
C LEU A 495 22.13 16.55 -11.67
N SER A 496 21.19 16.52 -10.73
CA SER A 496 19.78 16.31 -11.02
C SER A 496 19.19 17.47 -11.85
N LEU A 497 19.57 18.71 -11.55
CA LEU A 497 19.16 19.90 -12.32
C LEU A 497 19.61 19.86 -13.79
N ILE A 498 20.75 19.24 -14.09
CA ILE A 498 21.25 19.11 -15.47
C ILE A 498 20.40 18.15 -16.30
N HIS A 499 19.74 17.16 -15.65
CA HIS A 499 18.98 16.09 -16.32
C HIS A 499 17.47 16.33 -16.35
N ILE A 500 16.97 17.37 -15.71
CA ILE A 500 15.57 17.81 -15.69
C ILE A 500 15.38 19.00 -16.60
#